data_b927ec04d310aee9668d82fa83ac1b5a
#
_entry.id   b927ec04d310aee9668d82fa83ac1b5a
#
_cell.length_a   1.000
_cell.length_b   1.000
_cell.length_c   1.000
_cell.angle_alpha   90.00
_cell.angle_beta   90.00
_cell.angle_gamma   90.00
#
_symmetry.space_group_name_H-M   'P 1'
#
loop_
_entity.id
_entity.type
_entity.pdbx_description
1 polymer ?
#
loop_
_entity_poly.entity_id
_entity_poly.type
_entity_poly.pdbx_seq_one_letter_code
_entity_poly.pdbx_strand_id
1 'polypeptide(L)'
;MRLDAPIKELVFADGQRMPLEHDSIVVFVGPNNAGKTTCLRDIYSILSNEPHVGLVKEVDFFKPSYDEMKTLLDKISVKTQKPTPHYDGLGFTIHEFELENYSKGPYYPKAIKEMMFSFLSTDARLSACNPEKNISRSGPATGPIALLVKDSSYLEKVSESFSDAFSQEVTPNYFAGGEIPLCLGPTPVVSDEMSASEVSDYIYGILSKYPLAHLQGDGVRSFLGILLYLYIEHYSAMFIDEPESFLHPPQANLMGRIIGSSDTSGRQLFISTHSKELLNGVLSSAAGRVRVVRVTRQGDDNAFALLDGDDVRELSSTTLLKYSDLVNALFHERTVLCESDSDCMFYQAIWDTERSGEASPLFLPVGGKSRFKNFAIILSKLGIDYAVVPDADILRNPGDFKELLSIGGSSWESVKDDWKNVKNDLERGENRLSAVALKTEIDEILDSCKGGQISEKDCGRIRGLIDVKSGWDELKRHGKTALKGEPLSAYGRIEKTFAGCGVYMVPVGELECFVLEVTHHGPSWAAEVFQCYPDLNDDVYSKARKFVSSWWPSDEASDCCSQK
;
A
#
# COMPACT_ATOMS: atom_id res chain seq x y z
N MET A 1 2.07 -31.45 11.55
CA MET A 1 3.31 -31.78 10.79
C MET A 1 3.13 -31.35 9.36
N ARG A 2 4.11 -30.66 8.78
CA ARG A 2 4.11 -30.15 7.42
C ARG A 2 5.31 -30.70 6.68
N LEU A 3 5.20 -30.91 5.36
CA LEU A 3 6.34 -31.15 4.49
C LEU A 3 6.93 -29.81 4.07
N ASP A 4 8.24 -29.75 4.07
CA ASP A 4 8.96 -28.61 3.49
C ASP A 4 8.91 -28.74 1.96
N ALA A 5 8.02 -28.00 1.35
CA ALA A 5 7.79 -28.00 -0.10
C ALA A 5 7.76 -26.54 -0.63
N PRO A 6 8.86 -25.78 -0.43
CA PRO A 6 8.86 -24.37 -0.76
C PRO A 6 8.86 -24.13 -2.28
N ILE A 7 8.19 -23.05 -2.67
CA ILE A 7 8.42 -22.37 -3.93
C ILE A 7 9.73 -21.60 -3.78
N LYS A 8 10.70 -21.84 -4.67
CA LYS A 8 12.05 -21.29 -4.56
C LYS A 8 12.23 -20.00 -5.33
N GLU A 9 11.59 -19.90 -6.49
CA GLU A 9 11.72 -18.74 -7.37
C GLU A 9 10.45 -18.56 -8.20
N LEU A 10 10.09 -17.30 -8.44
CA LEU A 10 9.08 -16.89 -9.41
C LEU A 10 9.75 -16.18 -10.58
N VAL A 11 9.30 -16.46 -11.82
CA VAL A 11 9.70 -15.74 -13.04
C VAL A 11 8.48 -15.07 -13.63
N PHE A 12 8.50 -13.74 -13.72
CA PHE A 12 7.39 -12.93 -14.21
C PHE A 12 7.39 -12.77 -15.73
N ALA A 13 6.29 -12.24 -16.28
CA ALA A 13 6.10 -12.06 -17.71
C ALA A 13 7.17 -11.19 -18.38
N ASP A 14 7.70 -10.19 -17.67
CA ASP A 14 8.78 -9.30 -18.12
C ASP A 14 10.18 -9.92 -17.98
N GLY A 15 10.29 -11.15 -17.47
CA GLY A 15 11.55 -11.87 -17.25
C GLY A 15 12.23 -11.60 -15.91
N GLN A 16 11.66 -10.75 -15.07
CA GLN A 16 12.20 -10.55 -13.72
C GLN A 16 12.06 -11.83 -12.87
N ARG A 17 13.02 -12.04 -11.99
CA ARG A 17 13.10 -13.22 -11.10
C ARG A 17 13.06 -12.81 -9.65
N MET A 18 12.30 -13.53 -8.85
CA MET A 18 12.19 -13.33 -7.40
C MET A 18 12.53 -14.62 -6.66
N PRO A 19 13.68 -14.72 -6.02
CA PRO A 19 14.00 -15.83 -5.13
C PRO A 19 13.19 -15.72 -3.84
N LEU A 20 12.80 -16.87 -3.29
CA LEU A 20 11.96 -16.98 -2.11
C LEU A 20 12.59 -17.88 -1.05
N GLU A 21 12.45 -17.47 0.20
CA GLU A 21 12.79 -18.27 1.37
C GLU A 21 11.62 -19.19 1.75
N HIS A 22 11.90 -20.21 2.60
CA HIS A 22 10.91 -21.20 3.03
C HIS A 22 9.71 -20.62 3.79
N ASP A 23 9.81 -19.39 4.30
CA ASP A 23 8.77 -18.70 5.07
C ASP A 23 8.42 -17.31 4.51
N SER A 24 8.76 -17.04 3.25
CA SER A 24 8.47 -15.78 2.58
C SER A 24 6.98 -15.47 2.55
N ILE A 25 6.66 -14.20 2.76
CA ILE A 25 5.33 -13.63 2.56
C ILE A 25 5.39 -12.73 1.33
N VAL A 26 4.81 -13.18 0.22
CA VAL A 26 4.76 -12.43 -1.04
C VAL A 26 3.45 -11.67 -1.12
N VAL A 27 3.53 -10.35 -1.19
CA VAL A 27 2.34 -9.47 -1.26
C VAL A 27 2.29 -8.80 -2.62
N PHE A 28 1.29 -9.16 -3.41
CA PHE A 28 0.99 -8.53 -4.69
C PHE A 28 0.14 -7.29 -4.46
N VAL A 29 0.66 -6.13 -4.84
CA VAL A 29 0.01 -4.82 -4.72
C VAL A 29 -0.11 -4.15 -6.08
N GLY A 30 -0.89 -3.09 -6.17
CA GLY A 30 -1.05 -2.32 -7.41
C GLY A 30 -2.48 -1.86 -7.64
N PRO A 31 -2.72 -1.07 -8.70
CA PRO A 31 -4.05 -0.59 -9.06
C PRO A 31 -5.07 -1.71 -9.28
N ASN A 32 -6.36 -1.34 -9.30
CA ASN A 32 -7.40 -2.29 -9.66
C ASN A 32 -7.21 -2.78 -11.09
N ASN A 33 -7.55 -4.06 -11.33
CA ASN A 33 -7.41 -4.71 -12.63
C ASN A 33 -5.96 -4.84 -13.16
N ALA A 34 -4.95 -4.65 -12.32
CA ALA A 34 -3.53 -4.83 -12.70
C ALA A 34 -3.10 -6.30 -12.83
N GLY A 35 -3.91 -7.28 -12.39
CA GLY A 35 -3.59 -8.70 -12.51
C GLY A 35 -3.07 -9.36 -11.23
N LYS A 36 -3.23 -8.75 -10.05
CA LYS A 36 -2.79 -9.31 -8.75
C LYS A 36 -3.33 -10.71 -8.48
N THR A 37 -4.65 -10.89 -8.55
CA THR A 37 -5.32 -12.20 -8.41
C THR A 37 -4.85 -13.19 -9.48
N THR A 38 -4.57 -12.70 -10.70
CA THR A 38 -4.07 -13.53 -11.80
C THR A 38 -2.69 -14.09 -11.47
N CYS A 39 -1.79 -13.29 -10.88
CA CYS A 39 -0.49 -13.79 -10.43
C CYS A 39 -0.64 -14.93 -9.42
N LEU A 40 -1.54 -14.79 -8.43
CA LEU A 40 -1.81 -15.87 -7.46
C LEU A 40 -2.31 -17.15 -8.16
N ARG A 41 -3.25 -17.00 -9.11
CA ARG A 41 -3.79 -18.12 -9.87
C ARG A 41 -2.76 -18.77 -10.78
N ASP A 42 -1.92 -17.99 -11.43
CA ASP A 42 -0.84 -18.51 -12.28
C ASP A 42 0.12 -19.39 -11.46
N ILE A 43 0.60 -18.88 -10.31
CA ILE A 43 1.48 -19.65 -9.42
C ILE A 43 0.80 -20.97 -9.02
N TYR A 44 -0.44 -20.90 -8.54
CA TYR A 44 -1.18 -22.07 -8.09
C TYR A 44 -1.44 -23.08 -9.22
N SER A 45 -1.73 -22.63 -10.44
CA SER A 45 -1.98 -23.48 -11.61
C SER A 45 -0.72 -24.17 -12.11
N ILE A 46 0.43 -23.46 -12.11
CA ILE A 46 1.73 -24.01 -12.55
C ILE A 46 2.15 -25.20 -11.68
N LEU A 47 1.85 -25.20 -10.38
CA LEU A 47 2.18 -26.33 -9.49
C LEU A 47 1.61 -27.67 -9.96
N SER A 48 0.51 -27.69 -10.69
CA SER A 48 -0.12 -28.89 -11.27
C SER A 48 -0.13 -28.93 -12.80
N ASN A 49 0.62 -28.06 -13.45
CA ASN A 49 0.67 -27.94 -14.90
C ASN A 49 -0.71 -27.66 -15.54
N GLU A 50 -1.53 -26.86 -14.87
CA GLU A 50 -2.82 -26.41 -15.37
C GLU A 50 -2.66 -25.18 -16.26
N PRO A 51 -3.59 -24.92 -17.20
CA PRO A 51 -3.58 -23.69 -18.00
C PRO A 51 -3.60 -22.44 -17.13
N HIS A 52 -2.82 -21.43 -17.49
CA HIS A 52 -2.69 -20.16 -16.78
C HIS A 52 -2.53 -18.99 -17.77
N VAL A 53 -2.69 -17.76 -17.28
CA VAL A 53 -2.65 -16.54 -18.12
C VAL A 53 -1.22 -16.20 -18.54
N GLY A 54 -0.24 -16.41 -17.67
CA GLY A 54 1.19 -16.20 -17.94
C GLY A 54 1.76 -14.89 -17.43
N LEU A 55 1.13 -14.22 -16.46
CA LEU A 55 1.74 -13.12 -15.73
C LEU A 55 2.90 -13.62 -14.86
N VAL A 56 2.78 -14.82 -14.31
CA VAL A 56 3.90 -15.61 -13.81
C VAL A 56 4.15 -16.72 -14.82
N LYS A 57 5.34 -16.75 -15.42
CA LYS A 57 5.70 -17.70 -16.48
C LYS A 57 6.22 -19.02 -15.95
N GLU A 58 7.04 -18.94 -14.90
CA GLU A 58 7.70 -20.10 -14.33
C GLU A 58 7.68 -20.03 -12.80
N VAL A 59 7.56 -21.19 -12.18
CA VAL A 59 7.64 -21.38 -10.73
C VAL A 59 8.63 -22.52 -10.48
N ASP A 60 9.78 -22.21 -9.86
CA ASP A 60 10.67 -23.25 -9.35
C ASP A 60 10.23 -23.64 -7.95
N PHE A 61 9.98 -24.92 -7.71
CA PHE A 61 9.53 -25.43 -6.43
C PHE A 61 10.18 -26.77 -6.09
N PHE A 62 10.34 -27.01 -4.80
CA PHE A 62 10.77 -28.30 -4.30
C PHE A 62 9.58 -29.24 -4.19
N LYS A 63 9.73 -30.44 -4.73
CA LYS A 63 8.73 -31.49 -4.64
C LYS A 63 9.25 -32.59 -3.70
N PRO A 64 8.59 -32.85 -2.56
CA PRO A 64 8.97 -33.93 -1.65
C PRO A 64 8.98 -35.30 -2.33
N SER A 65 9.77 -36.22 -1.81
CA SER A 65 9.80 -37.60 -2.30
C SER A 65 8.47 -38.34 -2.04
N TYR A 66 8.28 -39.45 -2.73
CA TYR A 66 7.13 -40.35 -2.51
C TYR A 66 7.02 -40.80 -1.05
N ASP A 67 8.15 -41.17 -0.43
CA ASP A 67 8.16 -41.69 0.95
C ASP A 67 7.84 -40.60 1.97
N GLU A 68 8.31 -39.37 1.74
CA GLU A 68 7.95 -38.23 2.57
C GLU A 68 6.47 -37.90 2.46
N MET A 69 5.92 -37.88 1.23
CA MET A 69 4.50 -37.65 0.99
C MET A 69 3.62 -38.72 1.64
N LYS A 70 4.00 -39.99 1.50
CA LYS A 70 3.31 -41.10 2.13
C LYS A 70 3.34 -41.00 3.66
N THR A 71 4.50 -40.65 4.21
CA THR A 71 4.66 -40.45 5.66
C THR A 71 3.78 -39.31 6.18
N LEU A 72 3.63 -38.24 5.41
CA LEU A 72 2.71 -37.16 5.75
C LEU A 72 1.26 -37.68 5.76
N LEU A 73 0.81 -38.33 4.67
CA LEU A 73 -0.55 -38.86 4.54
C LEU A 73 -0.89 -39.84 5.67
N ASP A 74 0.02 -40.74 6.03
CA ASP A 74 -0.17 -41.68 7.14
C ASP A 74 -0.37 -40.98 8.49
N LYS A 75 0.08 -39.72 8.64
CA LYS A 75 -0.07 -38.91 9.87
C LYS A 75 -1.31 -38.04 9.90
N ILE A 76 -1.69 -37.44 8.74
CA ILE A 76 -2.76 -36.44 8.68
C ILE A 76 -4.10 -36.97 8.15
N SER A 77 -4.15 -38.26 7.79
CA SER A 77 -5.34 -38.90 7.20
C SER A 77 -5.57 -40.33 7.71
N VAL A 78 -6.73 -40.88 7.39
CA VAL A 78 -7.07 -42.26 7.67
C VAL A 78 -7.06 -43.03 6.37
N LYS A 79 -6.29 -44.14 6.31
CA LYS A 79 -6.25 -45.01 5.14
C LYS A 79 -7.46 -45.96 5.12
N THR A 80 -8.28 -45.86 4.09
CA THR A 80 -9.43 -46.70 3.83
C THR A 80 -9.12 -47.65 2.68
N GLN A 81 -9.50 -48.94 2.81
CA GLN A 81 -9.16 -50.00 1.84
C GLN A 81 -10.28 -50.31 0.85
N LYS A 82 -11.52 -49.94 1.15
CA LYS A 82 -12.70 -50.28 0.34
C LYS A 82 -13.51 -49.02 0.00
N PRO A 83 -14.11 -48.94 -1.21
CA PRO A 83 -14.02 -49.90 -2.33
C PRO A 83 -12.66 -49.87 -3.06
N THR A 84 -11.92 -48.74 -3.00
CA THR A 84 -10.56 -48.56 -3.53
C THR A 84 -9.68 -47.98 -2.44
N PRO A 85 -8.38 -48.34 -2.36
CA PRO A 85 -7.48 -47.77 -1.37
C PRO A 85 -7.36 -46.25 -1.54
N HIS A 86 -7.62 -45.50 -0.47
CA HIS A 86 -7.51 -44.05 -0.44
C HIS A 86 -7.22 -43.52 0.96
N TYR A 87 -6.74 -42.29 1.02
CA TYR A 87 -6.46 -41.52 2.22
C TYR A 87 -7.51 -40.41 2.38
N ASP A 88 -8.29 -40.47 3.46
CA ASP A 88 -9.27 -39.42 3.82
C ASP A 88 -8.71 -38.55 4.95
N GLY A 89 -8.61 -37.26 4.69
CA GLY A 89 -8.11 -36.27 5.65
C GLY A 89 -8.96 -35.03 5.67
N LEU A 90 -8.38 -33.94 6.19
CA LEU A 90 -9.01 -32.66 6.35
C LEU A 90 -9.36 -32.02 5.00
N GLY A 91 -10.60 -32.24 4.53
CA GLY A 91 -11.09 -31.67 3.27
C GLY A 91 -10.52 -32.32 2.00
N PHE A 92 -9.82 -33.44 2.10
CA PHE A 92 -9.26 -34.13 0.93
C PHE A 92 -9.49 -35.65 0.96
N THR A 93 -9.55 -36.22 -0.23
CA THR A 93 -9.47 -37.66 -0.44
C THR A 93 -8.43 -37.92 -1.53
N ILE A 94 -7.39 -38.70 -1.23
CA ILE A 94 -6.31 -39.04 -2.15
C ILE A 94 -6.31 -40.52 -2.41
N HIS A 95 -6.55 -40.90 -3.66
CA HIS A 95 -6.51 -42.31 -4.07
C HIS A 95 -5.05 -42.78 -4.27
N GLU A 96 -4.81 -44.08 -4.07
CA GLU A 96 -3.45 -44.64 -4.14
C GLU A 96 -2.81 -44.43 -5.54
N PHE A 97 -3.63 -44.46 -6.62
CA PHE A 97 -3.15 -44.17 -7.98
C PHE A 97 -2.66 -42.72 -8.17
N GLU A 98 -3.21 -41.74 -7.43
CA GLU A 98 -2.76 -40.35 -7.47
C GLU A 98 -1.39 -40.20 -6.80
N LEU A 99 -1.17 -40.96 -5.72
CA LEU A 99 0.13 -41.02 -5.06
C LEU A 99 1.18 -41.72 -5.94
N GLU A 100 0.79 -42.76 -6.70
CA GLU A 100 1.66 -43.36 -7.72
C GLU A 100 1.98 -42.38 -8.85
N ASN A 101 1.01 -41.63 -9.33
CA ASN A 101 1.22 -40.61 -10.36
C ASN A 101 2.10 -39.47 -9.86
N TYR A 102 2.00 -39.14 -8.57
CA TYR A 102 2.88 -38.17 -7.94
C TYR A 102 4.36 -38.51 -8.14
N SER A 103 4.74 -39.79 -8.09
CA SER A 103 6.14 -40.19 -8.25
C SER A 103 6.66 -40.09 -9.70
N LYS A 104 5.77 -40.02 -10.70
CA LYS A 104 6.11 -40.15 -12.14
C LYS A 104 6.42 -38.83 -12.85
N GLY A 105 6.07 -37.69 -12.30
CA GLY A 105 6.22 -36.39 -12.96
C GLY A 105 6.74 -35.29 -12.05
N PRO A 106 7.11 -34.15 -12.61
CA PRO A 106 7.62 -33.01 -11.84
C PRO A 106 6.54 -32.21 -11.13
N TYR A 107 5.28 -32.31 -11.56
CA TYR A 107 4.15 -31.55 -11.04
C TYR A 107 3.34 -32.31 -9.99
N TYR A 108 2.54 -31.59 -9.21
CA TYR A 108 1.61 -32.19 -8.25
C TYR A 108 0.32 -32.67 -8.95
N PRO A 109 -0.15 -33.91 -8.72
CA PRO A 109 -1.53 -34.25 -9.02
C PRO A 109 -2.50 -33.32 -8.28
N LYS A 110 -3.64 -32.99 -8.89
CA LYS A 110 -4.57 -31.99 -8.40
C LYS A 110 -4.97 -32.17 -6.93
N ALA A 111 -5.37 -33.38 -6.53
CA ALA A 111 -5.77 -33.65 -5.15
C ALA A 111 -4.61 -33.47 -4.15
N ILE A 112 -3.38 -33.84 -4.53
CA ILE A 112 -2.21 -33.65 -3.69
C ILE A 112 -1.84 -32.15 -3.61
N LYS A 113 -1.97 -31.40 -4.73
CA LYS A 113 -1.81 -29.94 -4.72
C LYS A 113 -2.79 -29.29 -3.75
N GLU A 114 -4.08 -29.61 -3.84
CA GLU A 114 -5.12 -29.04 -2.99
C GLU A 114 -4.92 -29.38 -1.49
N MET A 115 -4.36 -30.54 -1.19
CA MET A 115 -3.97 -30.91 0.18
C MET A 115 -2.75 -30.09 0.66
N MET A 116 -1.75 -29.88 -0.20
CA MET A 116 -0.49 -29.22 0.19
C MET A 116 -0.58 -27.70 0.18
N PHE A 117 -1.44 -27.14 -0.67
CA PHE A 117 -1.54 -25.72 -0.94
C PHE A 117 -3.00 -25.26 -0.87
N SER A 118 -3.28 -24.33 0.02
CA SER A 118 -4.63 -23.75 0.15
C SER A 118 -4.77 -22.50 -0.73
N PHE A 119 -5.89 -22.39 -1.48
CA PHE A 119 -6.25 -21.18 -2.21
C PHE A 119 -7.56 -20.62 -1.67
N LEU A 120 -7.47 -19.49 -0.97
CA LEU A 120 -8.60 -18.83 -0.32
C LEU A 120 -9.10 -17.65 -1.17
N SER A 121 -10.02 -17.93 -2.09
CA SER A 121 -10.81 -16.90 -2.75
C SER A 121 -11.85 -16.31 -1.79
N THR A 122 -12.48 -15.21 -2.18
CA THR A 122 -13.58 -14.60 -1.41
C THR A 122 -14.70 -15.60 -1.14
N ASP A 123 -15.14 -16.36 -2.15
CA ASP A 123 -16.20 -17.37 -1.99
C ASP A 123 -15.78 -18.51 -1.06
N ALA A 124 -14.53 -18.97 -1.16
CA ALA A 124 -14.00 -20.01 -0.29
C ALA A 124 -14.02 -19.57 1.18
N ARG A 125 -13.60 -18.32 1.48
CA ARG A 125 -13.64 -17.79 2.84
C ARG A 125 -15.05 -17.67 3.40
N LEU A 126 -15.97 -17.11 2.63
CA LEU A 126 -17.37 -16.97 3.05
C LEU A 126 -18.03 -18.31 3.29
N SER A 127 -17.71 -19.31 2.45
CA SER A 127 -18.25 -20.67 2.56
C SER A 127 -17.65 -21.47 3.72
N ALA A 128 -16.43 -21.13 4.17
CA ALA A 128 -15.74 -21.82 5.25
C ALA A 128 -16.50 -21.80 6.59
N CYS A 129 -17.38 -20.81 6.78
CA CYS A 129 -18.21 -20.71 7.99
C CYS A 129 -19.52 -21.51 7.92
N ASN A 130 -19.83 -22.11 6.76
CA ASN A 130 -21.05 -22.92 6.63
C ASN A 130 -20.93 -24.17 7.52
N PRO A 131 -22.06 -24.64 8.10
CA PRO A 131 -22.05 -25.85 8.91
C PRO A 131 -21.46 -27.06 8.17
N GLU A 132 -20.55 -27.78 8.80
CA GLU A 132 -20.00 -29.03 8.30
C GLU A 132 -20.80 -30.23 8.80
N LYS A 133 -20.77 -31.34 8.05
CA LYS A 133 -21.36 -32.61 8.50
C LYS A 133 -20.74 -33.04 9.83
N ASN A 134 -21.58 -33.48 10.75
CA ASN A 134 -21.12 -33.98 12.02
C ASN A 134 -20.30 -35.28 11.83
N ILE A 135 -19.25 -35.39 12.63
CA ILE A 135 -18.26 -36.46 12.55
C ILE A 135 -18.38 -37.42 13.73
N SER A 136 -18.02 -38.68 13.52
CA SER A 136 -17.83 -39.60 14.62
C SER A 136 -16.59 -39.22 15.44
N ARG A 137 -16.59 -39.49 16.74
CA ARG A 137 -15.42 -39.22 17.61
C ARG A 137 -14.13 -39.89 17.13
N SER A 138 -14.23 -41.06 16.49
CA SER A 138 -13.10 -41.86 15.99
C SER A 138 -12.74 -41.57 14.52
N GLY A 139 -13.60 -40.90 13.74
CA GLY A 139 -13.32 -40.54 12.34
C GLY A 139 -12.35 -39.38 12.17
N PRO A 140 -11.75 -39.17 11.00
CA PRO A 140 -10.93 -37.99 10.72
C PRO A 140 -11.77 -36.71 10.74
N ALA A 141 -11.15 -35.57 10.97
CA ALA A 141 -11.79 -34.28 10.72
C ALA A 141 -12.00 -34.11 9.21
N THR A 142 -13.21 -33.78 8.78
CA THR A 142 -13.57 -33.64 7.35
C THR A 142 -13.40 -32.23 6.83
N GLY A 143 -13.25 -31.26 7.73
CA GLY A 143 -13.03 -29.86 7.40
C GLY A 143 -12.57 -29.05 8.61
N PRO A 144 -12.36 -27.75 8.44
CA PRO A 144 -11.83 -26.87 9.49
C PRO A 144 -12.72 -26.81 10.75
N ILE A 145 -14.06 -26.83 10.59
CA ILE A 145 -14.98 -26.79 11.73
C ILE A 145 -14.94 -28.09 12.52
N ALA A 146 -14.86 -29.23 11.82
CA ALA A 146 -14.69 -30.53 12.46
C ALA A 146 -13.33 -30.62 13.21
N LEU A 147 -12.30 -29.94 12.73
CA LEU A 147 -11.02 -29.85 13.42
C LEU A 147 -11.11 -29.07 14.72
N LEU A 148 -11.91 -27.99 14.80
CA LEU A 148 -12.15 -27.24 16.04
C LEU A 148 -12.73 -28.13 17.17
N VAL A 149 -13.52 -29.13 16.80
CA VAL A 149 -14.08 -30.08 17.78
C VAL A 149 -13.04 -31.05 18.31
N LYS A 150 -12.03 -31.38 17.50
CA LYS A 150 -11.04 -32.42 17.81
C LYS A 150 -9.74 -31.88 18.45
N ASP A 151 -9.41 -30.66 18.14
CA ASP A 151 -8.18 -30.02 18.56
C ASP A 151 -8.49 -28.74 19.34
N SER A 152 -8.39 -28.83 20.67
CA SER A 152 -8.65 -27.68 21.55
C SER A 152 -7.63 -26.55 21.36
N SER A 153 -6.39 -26.85 21.02
CA SER A 153 -5.37 -25.83 20.77
C SER A 153 -5.64 -25.05 19.48
N TYR A 154 -6.19 -25.72 18.47
CA TYR A 154 -6.63 -25.07 17.25
C TYR A 154 -7.86 -24.19 17.48
N LEU A 155 -8.84 -24.67 18.27
CA LEU A 155 -10.01 -23.88 18.69
C LEU A 155 -9.59 -22.63 19.46
N GLU A 156 -8.68 -22.77 20.42
CA GLU A 156 -8.17 -21.67 21.25
C GLU A 156 -7.54 -20.57 20.37
N LYS A 157 -6.64 -20.92 19.47
CA LYS A 157 -6.01 -19.97 18.53
C LYS A 157 -7.03 -19.24 17.65
N VAL A 158 -7.98 -19.97 17.07
CA VAL A 158 -9.02 -19.36 16.22
C VAL A 158 -9.90 -18.43 17.03
N SER A 159 -10.34 -18.86 18.22
CA SER A 159 -11.24 -18.10 19.08
C SER A 159 -10.55 -16.84 19.64
N GLU A 160 -9.31 -16.92 20.10
CA GLU A 160 -8.52 -15.77 20.57
C GLU A 160 -8.34 -14.73 19.46
N SER A 161 -7.86 -15.14 18.30
CA SER A 161 -7.67 -14.22 17.16
C SER A 161 -8.98 -13.59 16.66
N PHE A 162 -10.08 -14.32 16.75
CA PHE A 162 -11.40 -13.80 16.41
C PHE A 162 -11.90 -12.82 17.49
N SER A 163 -11.68 -13.13 18.76
CA SER A 163 -12.06 -12.28 19.89
C SER A 163 -11.32 -10.93 19.87
N ASP A 164 -10.07 -10.90 19.44
CA ASP A 164 -9.30 -9.65 19.25
C ASP A 164 -9.96 -8.70 18.23
N ALA A 165 -10.63 -9.26 17.22
CA ALA A 165 -11.27 -8.48 16.16
C ALA A 165 -12.72 -8.08 16.46
N PHE A 166 -13.49 -8.94 17.17
CA PHE A 166 -14.94 -8.81 17.31
C PHE A 166 -15.42 -8.85 18.75
N SER A 167 -14.51 -9.00 19.74
CA SER A 167 -14.84 -9.14 21.17
C SER A 167 -15.84 -10.28 21.46
N GLN A 168 -15.78 -11.33 20.65
CA GLN A 168 -16.63 -12.52 20.77
C GLN A 168 -15.78 -13.77 20.57
N GLU A 169 -16.10 -14.85 21.29
CA GLU A 169 -15.46 -16.14 21.11
C GLU A 169 -16.20 -16.98 20.05
N VAL A 170 -15.53 -18.01 19.53
CA VAL A 170 -16.08 -18.96 18.58
C VAL A 170 -16.17 -20.33 19.20
N THR A 171 -17.36 -20.95 19.16
CA THR A 171 -17.58 -22.28 19.71
C THR A 171 -18.31 -23.18 18.70
N PRO A 172 -17.78 -24.35 18.32
CA PRO A 172 -18.47 -25.30 17.45
C PRO A 172 -19.59 -26.03 18.22
N ASN A 173 -20.80 -26.05 17.67
CA ASN A 173 -21.93 -26.78 18.28
C ASN A 173 -22.07 -28.21 17.69
N TYR A 174 -21.30 -29.15 18.22
CA TYR A 174 -21.34 -30.56 17.77
C TYR A 174 -22.53 -31.33 18.35
N PHE A 175 -23.38 -30.72 19.18
CA PHE A 175 -24.65 -31.29 19.65
C PHE A 175 -25.85 -30.89 18.78
N ALA A 176 -25.66 -30.10 17.73
CA ALA A 176 -26.76 -29.66 16.86
C ALA A 176 -27.34 -30.74 15.92
N GLY A 177 -26.89 -31.98 16.03
CA GLY A 177 -27.41 -33.11 15.24
C GLY A 177 -26.54 -33.48 14.04
N GLY A 178 -27.09 -33.41 12.81
CA GLY A 178 -26.38 -33.86 11.60
C GLY A 178 -25.26 -32.95 11.09
N GLU A 179 -25.21 -31.72 11.57
CA GLU A 179 -24.22 -30.71 11.16
C GLU A 179 -23.63 -30.01 12.38
N ILE A 180 -22.45 -29.44 12.21
CA ILE A 180 -21.73 -28.67 13.23
C ILE A 180 -21.72 -27.19 12.80
N PRO A 181 -22.66 -26.36 13.27
CA PRO A 181 -22.57 -24.92 13.08
C PRO A 181 -21.56 -24.29 14.04
N LEU A 182 -20.94 -23.18 13.62
CA LEU A 182 -20.16 -22.31 14.51
C LEU A 182 -21.08 -21.31 15.19
N CYS A 183 -20.98 -21.22 16.52
CA CYS A 183 -21.67 -20.28 17.36
C CYS A 183 -20.72 -19.16 17.82
N LEU A 184 -21.22 -17.93 17.94
CA LEU A 184 -20.47 -16.79 18.45
C LEU A 184 -20.82 -16.57 19.93
N GLY A 185 -19.91 -16.98 20.78
CA GLY A 185 -20.03 -16.91 22.24
C GLY A 185 -19.09 -17.90 22.94
N PRO A 186 -18.88 -17.74 24.24
CA PRO A 186 -17.92 -18.53 25.00
C PRO A 186 -18.29 -20.00 25.06
N THR A 187 -17.28 -20.84 25.12
CA THR A 187 -17.46 -22.29 25.33
C THR A 187 -18.12 -22.52 26.71
N PRO A 188 -19.27 -23.23 26.77
CA PRO A 188 -19.95 -23.49 28.03
C PRO A 188 -19.07 -24.29 29.01
N VAL A 189 -19.00 -23.82 30.25
CA VAL A 189 -18.27 -24.53 31.32
C VAL A 189 -19.19 -25.60 31.90
N VAL A 190 -18.69 -26.82 31.98
CA VAL A 190 -19.43 -27.98 32.48
C VAL A 190 -18.95 -28.33 33.89
N SER A 191 -19.87 -28.67 34.79
CA SER A 191 -19.52 -29.17 36.12
C SER A 191 -19.18 -30.67 36.05
N ASP A 192 -18.17 -31.10 36.82
CA ASP A 192 -17.77 -32.51 36.92
C ASP A 192 -18.86 -33.42 37.50
N GLU A 193 -19.89 -32.84 38.12
CA GLU A 193 -21.00 -33.56 38.76
C GLU A 193 -22.12 -33.96 37.75
N MET A 194 -22.09 -33.42 36.52
CA MET A 194 -23.15 -33.66 35.53
C MET A 194 -22.95 -35.00 34.83
N SER A 195 -24.05 -35.74 34.63
CA SER A 195 -24.05 -36.93 33.78
C SER A 195 -23.86 -36.55 32.29
N ALA A 196 -23.42 -37.50 31.47
CA ALA A 196 -23.17 -37.25 30.04
C ALA A 196 -24.39 -36.75 29.26
N SER A 197 -25.63 -37.17 29.62
CA SER A 197 -26.87 -36.65 29.03
C SER A 197 -27.19 -35.23 29.49
N GLU A 198 -27.01 -34.92 30.77
CA GLU A 198 -27.21 -33.58 31.31
C GLU A 198 -26.23 -32.58 30.69
N VAL A 199 -24.96 -32.98 30.51
CA VAL A 199 -23.95 -32.17 29.80
C VAL A 199 -24.40 -31.87 28.38
N SER A 200 -24.90 -32.85 27.65
CA SER A 200 -25.35 -32.67 26.26
C SER A 200 -26.51 -31.68 26.17
N ASP A 201 -27.53 -31.87 27.00
CA ASP A 201 -28.72 -31.00 27.03
C ASP A 201 -28.36 -29.57 27.50
N TYR A 202 -27.46 -29.44 28.48
CA TYR A 202 -26.99 -28.17 28.99
C TYR A 202 -26.24 -27.39 27.92
N ILE A 203 -25.24 -28.01 27.27
CA ILE A 203 -24.42 -27.34 26.23
C ILE A 203 -25.31 -26.96 25.05
N TYR A 204 -26.15 -27.88 24.56
CA TYR A 204 -27.09 -27.61 23.49
C TYR A 204 -28.02 -26.44 23.83
N GLY A 205 -28.56 -26.43 25.06
CA GLY A 205 -29.46 -25.38 25.54
C GLY A 205 -28.81 -23.97 25.59
N ILE A 206 -27.48 -23.88 25.79
CA ILE A 206 -26.73 -22.64 25.74
C ILE A 206 -26.39 -22.29 24.30
N LEU A 207 -25.72 -23.18 23.56
CA LEU A 207 -25.21 -22.92 22.23
C LEU A 207 -26.33 -22.65 21.21
N SER A 208 -27.53 -23.24 21.39
CA SER A 208 -28.69 -22.95 20.55
C SER A 208 -29.20 -21.50 20.62
N LYS A 209 -28.79 -20.74 21.65
CA LYS A 209 -29.15 -19.32 21.82
C LYS A 209 -28.09 -18.37 21.22
N TYR A 210 -26.91 -18.87 20.89
CA TYR A 210 -25.85 -18.05 20.35
C TYR A 210 -26.09 -17.70 18.87
N PRO A 211 -25.66 -16.52 18.42
CA PRO A 211 -25.66 -16.20 17.00
C PRO A 211 -24.81 -17.19 16.22
N LEU A 212 -25.29 -17.58 15.03
CA LEU A 212 -24.57 -18.50 14.15
C LEU A 212 -23.62 -17.74 13.23
N ALA A 213 -22.37 -18.17 13.12
CA ALA A 213 -21.34 -17.50 12.34
C ALA A 213 -21.68 -17.37 10.85
N HIS A 214 -22.25 -18.42 10.24
CA HIS A 214 -22.63 -18.44 8.82
C HIS A 214 -23.81 -17.51 8.48
N LEU A 215 -24.56 -17.03 9.48
CA LEU A 215 -25.65 -16.05 9.32
C LEU A 215 -25.21 -14.62 9.61
N GLN A 216 -23.94 -14.39 9.93
CA GLN A 216 -23.41 -13.06 10.15
C GLN A 216 -23.08 -12.33 8.85
N GLY A 217 -22.78 -11.04 8.95
CA GLY A 217 -22.31 -10.25 7.81
C GLY A 217 -20.99 -10.77 7.25
N ASP A 218 -20.74 -10.46 5.98
CA ASP A 218 -19.60 -10.99 5.22
C ASP A 218 -18.24 -10.66 5.84
N GLY A 219 -18.10 -9.54 6.56
CA GLY A 219 -16.89 -9.21 7.29
C GLY A 219 -16.52 -10.23 8.37
N VAL A 220 -17.49 -10.63 9.18
CA VAL A 220 -17.32 -11.67 10.21
C VAL A 220 -16.98 -13.02 9.55
N ARG A 221 -17.71 -13.38 8.50
CA ARG A 221 -17.51 -14.64 7.77
C ARG A 221 -16.16 -14.69 7.08
N SER A 222 -15.76 -13.61 6.40
CA SER A 222 -14.47 -13.52 5.72
C SER A 222 -13.30 -13.62 6.70
N PHE A 223 -13.35 -12.88 7.81
CA PHE A 223 -12.31 -12.91 8.83
C PHE A 223 -12.17 -14.30 9.45
N LEU A 224 -13.28 -14.88 9.92
CA LEU A 224 -13.28 -16.21 10.52
C LEU A 224 -12.88 -17.29 9.51
N GLY A 225 -13.33 -17.17 8.26
CA GLY A 225 -12.95 -18.09 7.18
C GLY A 225 -11.44 -18.12 6.92
N ILE A 226 -10.75 -16.98 7.01
CA ILE A 226 -9.28 -16.95 6.92
C ILE A 226 -8.66 -17.67 8.12
N LEU A 227 -9.09 -17.38 9.35
CA LEU A 227 -8.55 -18.00 10.55
C LEU A 227 -8.69 -19.53 10.54
N LEU A 228 -9.84 -20.03 10.06
CA LEU A 228 -10.10 -21.45 9.95
C LEU A 228 -9.09 -22.19 9.07
N TYR A 229 -8.52 -21.56 8.07
CA TYR A 229 -7.48 -22.18 7.23
C TYR A 229 -6.07 -21.81 7.67
N LEU A 230 -5.89 -20.60 8.19
CA LEU A 230 -4.56 -20.05 8.50
C LEU A 230 -3.81 -20.89 9.54
N TYR A 231 -4.51 -21.48 10.51
CA TYR A 231 -3.89 -22.29 11.57
C TYR A 231 -3.82 -23.78 11.27
N ILE A 232 -4.28 -24.24 10.08
CA ILE A 232 -4.10 -25.63 9.67
C ILE A 232 -2.63 -25.89 9.35
N GLU A 233 -2.01 -26.81 10.07
CA GLU A 233 -0.55 -26.98 10.05
C GLU A 233 0.02 -27.65 8.80
N HIS A 234 -0.75 -28.46 8.07
CA HIS A 234 -0.16 -29.26 6.99
C HIS A 234 0.06 -28.49 5.67
N TYR A 235 -0.53 -27.31 5.49
CA TYR A 235 -0.29 -26.52 4.29
C TYR A 235 1.15 -26.00 4.21
N SER A 236 1.82 -26.28 3.09
CA SER A 236 3.18 -25.82 2.79
C SER A 236 3.18 -24.36 2.32
N ALA A 237 2.17 -23.97 1.54
CA ALA A 237 1.92 -22.58 1.21
C ALA A 237 0.41 -22.28 1.15
N MET A 238 0.07 -20.99 1.31
CA MET A 238 -1.30 -20.51 1.22
C MET A 238 -1.38 -19.30 0.30
N PHE A 239 -2.43 -19.26 -0.49
CA PHE A 239 -2.78 -18.19 -1.41
C PHE A 239 -4.05 -17.53 -0.90
N ILE A 240 -3.99 -16.24 -0.59
CA ILE A 240 -5.10 -15.49 0.01
C ILE A 240 -5.39 -14.27 -0.88
N ASP A 241 -6.54 -14.30 -1.54
CA ASP A 241 -6.96 -13.25 -2.45
C ASP A 241 -7.79 -12.21 -1.71
N GLU A 242 -7.27 -10.97 -1.62
CA GLU A 242 -7.91 -9.82 -0.96
C GLU A 242 -8.44 -10.11 0.46
N PRO A 243 -7.59 -10.53 1.41
CA PRO A 243 -8.03 -10.87 2.77
C PRO A 243 -8.74 -9.73 3.52
N GLU A 244 -8.55 -8.48 3.10
CA GLU A 244 -9.23 -7.30 3.64
C GLU A 244 -10.67 -7.13 3.18
N SER A 245 -11.13 -7.87 2.17
CA SER A 245 -12.48 -7.71 1.63
C SER A 245 -13.55 -7.84 2.72
N PHE A 246 -14.45 -6.86 2.78
CA PHE A 246 -15.50 -6.69 3.79
C PHE A 246 -15.03 -6.30 5.20
N LEU A 247 -13.74 -6.05 5.42
CA LEU A 247 -13.21 -5.66 6.72
C LEU A 247 -13.11 -4.13 6.84
N HIS A 248 -13.38 -3.63 8.04
CA HIS A 248 -13.05 -2.24 8.39
C HIS A 248 -11.52 -2.06 8.52
N PRO A 249 -10.98 -0.85 8.29
CA PRO A 249 -9.53 -0.61 8.31
C PRO A 249 -8.79 -1.18 9.53
N PRO A 250 -9.28 -1.01 10.79
CA PRO A 250 -8.61 -1.61 11.95
C PRO A 250 -8.58 -3.15 11.92
N GLN A 251 -9.64 -3.79 11.42
CA GLN A 251 -9.72 -5.25 11.29
C GLN A 251 -8.81 -5.75 10.17
N ALA A 252 -8.70 -5.02 9.05
CA ALA A 252 -7.76 -5.33 7.98
C ALA A 252 -6.30 -5.25 8.48
N ASN A 253 -5.95 -4.24 9.30
CA ASN A 253 -4.64 -4.15 9.93
C ASN A 253 -4.38 -5.31 10.89
N LEU A 254 -5.36 -5.66 11.73
CA LEU A 254 -5.25 -6.81 12.64
C LEU A 254 -5.06 -8.12 11.86
N MET A 255 -5.84 -8.34 10.78
CA MET A 255 -5.68 -9.50 9.91
C MET A 255 -4.26 -9.56 9.33
N GLY A 256 -3.72 -8.43 8.86
CA GLY A 256 -2.34 -8.33 8.40
C GLY A 256 -1.32 -8.73 9.47
N ARG A 257 -1.52 -8.30 10.72
CA ARG A 257 -0.65 -8.69 11.85
C ARG A 257 -0.74 -10.18 12.16
N ILE A 258 -1.94 -10.77 12.11
CA ILE A 258 -2.15 -12.20 12.33
C ILE A 258 -1.44 -13.00 11.23
N ILE A 259 -1.60 -12.61 9.95
CA ILE A 259 -0.92 -13.23 8.81
C ILE A 259 0.61 -13.17 8.97
N GLY A 260 1.14 -12.03 9.41
CA GLY A 260 2.58 -11.85 9.63
C GLY A 260 3.13 -12.44 10.93
N SER A 261 2.30 -13.00 11.80
CA SER A 261 2.71 -13.48 13.12
C SER A 261 3.66 -14.69 13.07
N SER A 262 4.30 -15.00 14.19
CA SER A 262 5.16 -16.18 14.34
C SER A 262 4.41 -17.50 14.15
N ASP A 263 3.10 -17.53 14.42
CA ASP A 263 2.27 -18.73 14.27
C ASP A 263 2.13 -19.18 12.82
N THR A 264 2.34 -18.25 11.86
CA THR A 264 2.37 -18.54 10.43
C THR A 264 3.76 -18.83 9.91
N SER A 265 4.81 -18.69 10.74
CA SER A 265 6.19 -18.91 10.33
C SER A 265 6.45 -20.34 9.85
N GLY A 266 7.43 -20.48 8.95
CA GLY A 266 7.82 -21.77 8.37
C GLY A 266 6.90 -22.24 7.24
N ARG A 267 5.95 -21.43 6.75
CA ARG A 267 5.22 -21.64 5.49
C ARG A 267 5.24 -20.36 4.65
N GLN A 268 5.08 -20.53 3.36
CA GLN A 268 4.97 -19.40 2.44
C GLN A 268 3.53 -18.91 2.35
N LEU A 269 3.36 -17.58 2.27
CA LEU A 269 2.08 -16.95 2.08
C LEU A 269 2.13 -16.06 0.84
N PHE A 270 1.17 -16.20 -0.03
CA PHE A 270 0.99 -15.40 -1.24
C PHE A 270 -0.32 -14.64 -1.12
N ILE A 271 -0.25 -13.32 -1.14
CA ILE A 271 -1.39 -12.45 -0.83
C ILE A 271 -1.55 -11.44 -1.94
N SER A 272 -2.77 -11.24 -2.44
CA SER A 272 -3.13 -10.06 -3.21
C SER A 272 -3.85 -9.06 -2.31
N THR A 273 -3.55 -7.77 -2.44
CA THR A 273 -4.23 -6.74 -1.65
C THR A 273 -4.27 -5.40 -2.36
N HIS A 274 -5.28 -4.62 -2.05
CA HIS A 274 -5.39 -3.20 -2.37
C HIS A 274 -5.53 -2.33 -1.10
N SER A 275 -5.30 -2.92 0.08
CA SER A 275 -5.42 -2.25 1.38
C SER A 275 -4.07 -1.91 1.98
N LYS A 276 -3.85 -0.61 2.19
CA LYS A 276 -2.73 -0.08 2.97
C LYS A 276 -2.71 -0.65 4.38
N GLU A 277 -3.87 -0.78 5.00
CA GLU A 277 -4.01 -1.23 6.38
C GLU A 277 -3.57 -2.67 6.54
N LEU A 278 -3.98 -3.55 5.61
CA LEU A 278 -3.53 -4.94 5.59
C LEU A 278 -2.01 -5.02 5.42
N LEU A 279 -1.47 -4.32 4.41
CA LEU A 279 -0.04 -4.30 4.14
C LEU A 279 0.75 -3.79 5.35
N ASN A 280 0.31 -2.70 5.99
CA ASN A 280 0.93 -2.17 7.21
C ASN A 280 0.89 -3.18 8.36
N GLY A 281 -0.20 -3.93 8.50
CA GLY A 281 -0.31 -5.02 9.47
C GLY A 281 0.75 -6.10 9.23
N VAL A 282 0.87 -6.59 8.00
CA VAL A 282 1.87 -7.61 7.61
C VAL A 282 3.30 -7.09 7.83
N LEU A 283 3.60 -5.87 7.37
CA LEU A 283 4.92 -5.24 7.52
C LEU A 283 5.32 -5.05 8.99
N SER A 284 4.36 -4.70 9.85
CA SER A 284 4.63 -4.47 11.27
C SER A 284 5.02 -5.74 12.03
N SER A 285 4.57 -6.91 11.57
CA SER A 285 4.81 -8.19 12.24
C SER A 285 5.88 -9.06 11.55
N ALA A 286 6.12 -8.88 10.26
CA ALA A 286 6.95 -9.79 9.48
C ALA A 286 7.85 -9.12 8.43
N ALA A 287 8.25 -7.85 8.58
CA ALA A 287 8.99 -7.10 7.57
C ALA A 287 10.18 -7.87 6.95
N GLY A 288 10.91 -8.65 7.76
CA GLY A 288 12.07 -9.44 7.29
C GLY A 288 11.72 -10.59 6.35
N ARG A 289 10.45 -11.08 6.38
CA ARG A 289 9.95 -12.19 5.56
C ARG A 289 9.16 -11.70 4.34
N VAL A 290 8.81 -10.41 4.30
CA VAL A 290 7.94 -9.84 3.28
C VAL A 290 8.72 -9.54 2.00
N ARG A 291 8.12 -9.88 0.88
CA ARG A 291 8.48 -9.47 -0.48
C ARG A 291 7.26 -8.78 -1.07
N VAL A 292 7.43 -7.58 -1.61
CA VAL A 292 6.32 -6.85 -2.23
C VAL A 292 6.51 -6.85 -3.74
N VAL A 293 5.48 -7.24 -4.46
CA VAL A 293 5.42 -7.23 -5.93
C VAL A 293 4.36 -6.22 -6.34
N ARG A 294 4.77 -5.08 -6.85
CA ARG A 294 3.84 -4.15 -7.46
C ARG A 294 3.57 -4.55 -8.90
N VAL A 295 2.32 -4.82 -9.19
CA VAL A 295 1.85 -5.17 -10.53
C VAL A 295 1.16 -3.95 -11.13
N THR A 296 1.56 -3.57 -12.34
CA THR A 296 0.92 -2.51 -13.11
C THR A 296 0.57 -3.00 -14.51
N ARG A 297 -0.38 -2.36 -15.15
CA ARG A 297 -0.80 -2.69 -16.51
C ARG A 297 -0.82 -1.42 -17.37
N GLN A 298 -0.16 -1.47 -18.52
CA GLN A 298 -0.19 -0.42 -19.54
C GLN A 298 -0.68 -1.04 -20.85
N GLY A 299 -1.91 -0.76 -21.23
CA GLY A 299 -2.55 -1.43 -22.36
C GLY A 299 -2.69 -2.94 -22.13
N ASP A 300 -2.01 -3.74 -22.95
CA ASP A 300 -2.00 -5.20 -22.83
C ASP A 300 -0.76 -5.74 -22.10
N ASP A 301 0.21 -4.91 -21.79
CA ASP A 301 1.45 -5.32 -21.13
C ASP A 301 1.38 -5.11 -19.61
N ASN A 302 1.96 -6.07 -18.88
CA ASN A 302 2.13 -5.96 -17.43
C ASN A 302 3.59 -5.70 -17.09
N ALA A 303 3.82 -4.81 -16.14
CA ALA A 303 5.14 -4.54 -15.57
C ALA A 303 5.14 -4.86 -14.07
N PHE A 304 6.30 -5.30 -13.58
CA PHE A 304 6.48 -5.71 -12.20
C PHE A 304 7.59 -4.88 -11.56
N ALA A 305 7.34 -4.36 -10.35
CA ALA A 305 8.39 -3.78 -9.52
C ALA A 305 8.54 -4.64 -8.27
N LEU A 306 9.75 -5.15 -8.07
CA LEU A 306 10.06 -6.10 -7.01
C LEU A 306 10.78 -5.39 -5.87
N LEU A 307 10.27 -5.52 -4.65
CA LEU A 307 10.93 -5.10 -3.42
C LEU A 307 11.30 -6.34 -2.62
N ASP A 308 12.57 -6.51 -2.38
CA ASP A 308 13.07 -7.59 -1.54
C ASP A 308 12.95 -7.27 -0.04
N GLY A 309 13.36 -8.21 0.81
CA GLY A 309 13.24 -8.04 2.26
C GLY A 309 14.10 -6.92 2.85
N ASP A 310 15.19 -6.51 2.20
CA ASP A 310 16.05 -5.43 2.67
C ASP A 310 15.43 -4.08 2.29
N ASP A 311 14.93 -3.93 1.06
CA ASP A 311 14.14 -2.77 0.64
C ASP A 311 12.92 -2.58 1.54
N VAL A 312 12.18 -3.67 1.81
CA VAL A 312 11.00 -3.64 2.69
C VAL A 312 11.35 -3.26 4.13
N ARG A 313 12.48 -3.74 4.66
CA ARG A 313 12.96 -3.33 6.00
C ARG A 313 13.36 -1.85 6.03
N GLU A 314 14.08 -1.37 5.02
CA GLU A 314 14.43 0.04 4.87
C GLU A 314 13.15 0.89 4.85
N LEU A 315 12.18 0.51 4.03
CA LEU A 315 10.89 1.16 3.93
C LEU A 315 10.11 1.14 5.26
N SER A 316 10.07 0.02 5.97
CA SER A 316 9.32 -0.14 7.23
C SER A 316 10.00 0.50 8.44
N SER A 317 11.34 0.62 8.44
CA SER A 317 12.12 1.24 9.52
C SER A 317 12.10 2.77 9.46
N THR A 318 11.87 3.34 8.28
CA THR A 318 11.82 4.78 8.08
C THR A 318 10.52 5.33 8.66
N THR A 319 10.61 6.17 9.68
CA THR A 319 9.44 6.82 10.34
C THR A 319 8.54 7.53 9.33
N LEU A 320 9.12 8.04 8.24
CA LEU A 320 8.42 8.68 7.13
C LEU A 320 7.41 7.76 6.44
N LEU A 321 7.79 6.49 6.22
CA LEU A 321 6.92 5.54 5.52
C LEU A 321 5.87 4.94 6.43
N LYS A 322 6.24 4.65 7.67
CA LYS A 322 5.32 4.06 8.65
C LYS A 322 4.14 4.97 8.99
N TYR A 323 4.34 6.29 8.94
CA TYR A 323 3.36 7.30 9.34
C TYR A 323 2.94 8.25 8.21
N SER A 324 3.46 8.08 6.98
CA SER A 324 3.03 8.85 5.81
C SER A 324 2.05 8.05 4.95
N ASP A 325 1.32 8.78 4.12
CA ASP A 325 0.44 8.18 3.13
C ASP A 325 1.18 7.61 1.91
N LEU A 326 2.53 7.57 1.94
CA LEU A 326 3.33 7.07 0.82
C LEU A 326 3.02 5.61 0.46
N VAL A 327 2.63 4.78 1.44
CA VAL A 327 2.18 3.40 1.16
C VAL A 327 0.96 3.38 0.23
N ASN A 328 0.12 4.42 0.24
CA ASN A 328 -1.00 4.52 -0.69
C ASN A 328 -0.54 4.59 -2.15
N ALA A 329 0.64 5.14 -2.41
CA ALA A 329 1.19 5.24 -3.76
C ALA A 329 1.33 3.88 -4.46
N LEU A 330 1.51 2.79 -3.71
CA LEU A 330 1.55 1.43 -4.26
C LEU A 330 0.28 1.04 -5.02
N PHE A 331 -0.84 1.65 -4.68
CA PHE A 331 -2.17 1.36 -5.22
C PHE A 331 -2.62 2.35 -6.31
N HIS A 332 -1.81 3.38 -6.58
CA HIS A 332 -2.08 4.39 -7.61
C HIS A 332 -1.12 4.25 -8.79
N GLU A 333 -1.55 4.66 -9.96
CA GLU A 333 -0.72 4.68 -11.16
C GLU A 333 0.28 5.83 -11.11
N ARG A 334 -0.15 6.99 -10.63
CA ARG A 334 0.60 8.26 -10.60
C ARG A 334 0.50 8.91 -9.23
N THR A 335 1.55 9.65 -8.85
CA THR A 335 1.61 10.39 -7.57
C THR A 335 2.12 11.81 -7.80
N VAL A 336 1.47 12.78 -7.18
CA VAL A 336 1.92 14.18 -7.14
C VAL A 336 2.46 14.50 -5.76
N LEU A 337 3.72 14.91 -5.68
CA LEU A 337 4.37 15.33 -4.44
C LEU A 337 4.24 16.85 -4.31
N CYS A 338 3.60 17.32 -3.26
CA CYS A 338 3.38 18.72 -2.93
C CYS A 338 4.06 19.12 -1.63
N GLU A 339 4.29 20.41 -1.37
CA GLU A 339 4.92 20.88 -0.14
C GLU A 339 4.04 20.67 1.08
N SER A 340 2.72 20.94 0.95
CA SER A 340 1.75 20.94 2.04
C SER A 340 0.40 20.29 1.66
N ASP A 341 -0.46 20.08 2.66
CA ASP A 341 -1.83 19.62 2.47
C ASP A 341 -2.69 20.60 1.67
N SER A 342 -2.45 21.91 1.82
CA SER A 342 -3.16 22.95 1.08
C SER A 342 -2.89 22.88 -0.43
N ASP A 343 -1.63 22.60 -0.80
CA ASP A 343 -1.25 22.37 -2.21
C ASP A 343 -1.96 21.14 -2.76
N CYS A 344 -1.93 20.04 -2.01
CA CYS A 344 -2.61 18.80 -2.40
C CYS A 344 -4.09 19.02 -2.65
N MET A 345 -4.79 19.70 -1.74
CA MET A 345 -6.22 20.00 -1.84
C MET A 345 -6.52 20.84 -3.08
N PHE A 346 -5.73 21.91 -3.30
CA PHE A 346 -5.96 22.82 -4.43
C PHE A 346 -5.71 22.12 -5.76
N TYR A 347 -4.56 21.49 -5.94
CA TYR A 347 -4.21 20.84 -7.20
C TYR A 347 -5.09 19.64 -7.51
N GLN A 348 -5.53 18.89 -6.51
CA GLN A 348 -6.47 17.77 -6.70
C GLN A 348 -7.81 18.29 -7.24
N ALA A 349 -8.37 19.34 -6.66
CA ALA A 349 -9.63 19.92 -7.12
C ALA A 349 -9.52 20.44 -8.57
N ILE A 350 -8.38 21.07 -8.92
CA ILE A 350 -8.14 21.54 -10.30
C ILE A 350 -7.97 20.34 -11.25
N TRP A 351 -7.24 19.28 -10.85
CA TRP A 351 -7.06 18.07 -11.65
C TRP A 351 -8.40 17.41 -11.97
N ASP A 352 -9.22 17.19 -10.95
CA ASP A 352 -10.51 16.50 -11.08
C ASP A 352 -11.47 17.26 -12.01
N THR A 353 -11.31 18.58 -12.13
CA THR A 353 -12.08 19.42 -13.04
C THR A 353 -11.52 19.39 -14.46
N GLU A 354 -10.23 19.60 -14.62
CA GLU A 354 -9.56 19.74 -15.92
C GLU A 354 -9.41 18.40 -16.65
N ARG A 355 -9.21 17.32 -15.90
CA ARG A 355 -8.99 15.95 -16.41
C ARG A 355 -10.04 14.97 -15.90
N SER A 356 -11.29 15.36 -15.93
CA SER A 356 -12.44 14.62 -15.39
C SER A 356 -12.65 13.23 -16.00
N GLY A 357 -11.97 12.87 -17.08
CA GLY A 357 -12.00 11.53 -17.70
C GLY A 357 -10.84 10.62 -17.34
N GLU A 358 -9.86 11.11 -16.59
CA GLU A 358 -8.66 10.36 -16.19
C GLU A 358 -8.73 9.96 -14.71
N ALA A 359 -8.07 8.85 -14.36
CA ALA A 359 -7.92 8.49 -12.95
C ALA A 359 -7.10 9.57 -12.21
N SER A 360 -7.62 10.03 -11.07
CA SER A 360 -6.93 11.03 -10.25
C SER A 360 -5.65 10.43 -9.68
N PRO A 361 -4.48 11.12 -9.80
CA PRO A 361 -3.26 10.69 -9.13
C PRO A 361 -3.39 10.83 -7.62
N LEU A 362 -2.53 10.15 -6.88
CA LEU A 362 -2.41 10.38 -5.46
C LEU A 362 -1.66 11.70 -5.20
N PHE A 363 -2.27 12.63 -4.48
CA PHE A 363 -1.61 13.84 -4.01
C PHE A 363 -1.04 13.62 -2.62
N LEU A 364 0.29 13.81 -2.47
CA LEU A 364 1.01 13.54 -1.22
C LEU A 364 1.74 14.80 -0.72
N PRO A 365 1.44 15.28 0.49
CA PRO A 365 2.20 16.34 1.13
C PRO A 365 3.50 15.78 1.69
N VAL A 366 4.64 16.36 1.28
CA VAL A 366 5.95 15.90 1.78
C VAL A 366 6.37 16.60 3.08
N GLY A 367 5.74 17.72 3.44
CA GLY A 367 6.03 18.48 4.66
C GLY A 367 7.36 19.23 4.60
N GLY A 368 7.72 19.78 3.42
CA GLY A 368 8.87 20.66 3.19
C GLY A 368 9.83 20.21 2.08
N LYS A 369 10.50 21.18 1.48
CA LYS A 369 11.28 21.04 0.23
C LYS A 369 12.39 19.99 0.29
N SER A 370 13.10 19.90 1.39
CA SER A 370 14.22 18.95 1.60
C SER A 370 13.79 17.48 1.59
N ARG A 371 12.49 17.20 1.64
CA ARG A 371 11.98 15.83 1.70
C ARG A 371 11.55 15.26 0.33
N PHE A 372 11.37 16.10 -0.69
CA PHE A 372 10.97 15.68 -2.03
C PHE A 372 11.82 14.54 -2.58
N LYS A 373 13.15 14.67 -2.46
CA LYS A 373 14.10 13.67 -2.94
C LYS A 373 13.85 12.28 -2.34
N ASN A 374 13.62 12.21 -1.03
CA ASN A 374 13.43 10.93 -0.35
C ASN A 374 12.18 10.21 -0.85
N PHE A 375 11.08 10.98 -1.02
CA PHE A 375 9.84 10.43 -1.57
C PHE A 375 10.00 10.00 -3.03
N ALA A 376 10.61 10.83 -3.86
CA ALA A 376 10.81 10.55 -5.28
C ALA A 376 11.70 9.32 -5.52
N ILE A 377 12.77 9.13 -4.75
CA ILE A 377 13.63 7.92 -4.84
C ILE A 377 12.80 6.66 -4.56
N ILE A 378 11.95 6.71 -3.53
CA ILE A 378 11.11 5.57 -3.18
C ILE A 378 10.10 5.28 -4.29
N LEU A 379 9.40 6.31 -4.82
CA LEU A 379 8.47 6.15 -5.92
C LEU A 379 9.15 5.59 -7.18
N SER A 380 10.37 6.05 -7.48
CA SER A 380 11.17 5.51 -8.59
C SER A 380 11.50 4.03 -8.40
N LYS A 381 11.95 3.61 -7.21
CA LYS A 381 12.22 2.19 -6.89
C LYS A 381 10.96 1.34 -7.04
N LEU A 382 9.78 1.90 -6.74
CA LEU A 382 8.48 1.24 -6.85
C LEU A 382 7.92 1.25 -8.29
N GLY A 383 8.62 1.87 -9.25
CA GLY A 383 8.12 2.03 -10.62
C GLY A 383 6.82 2.85 -10.68
N ILE A 384 6.66 3.86 -9.81
CA ILE A 384 5.49 4.74 -9.79
C ILE A 384 5.83 6.03 -10.50
N ASP A 385 5.02 6.40 -11.48
CA ASP A 385 5.13 7.70 -12.12
C ASP A 385 4.79 8.82 -11.14
N TYR A 386 5.64 9.85 -11.09
CA TYR A 386 5.41 10.95 -10.16
C TYR A 386 5.69 12.32 -10.78
N ALA A 387 5.01 13.31 -10.23
CA ALA A 387 5.29 14.72 -10.43
C ALA A 387 5.71 15.35 -9.09
N VAL A 388 6.76 16.14 -9.10
CA VAL A 388 7.21 16.96 -7.94
C VAL A 388 6.81 18.39 -8.23
N VAL A 389 6.06 19.01 -7.32
CA VAL A 389 5.52 20.37 -7.49
C VAL A 389 6.06 21.29 -6.39
N PRO A 390 7.29 21.83 -6.55
CA PRO A 390 7.84 22.78 -5.61
C PRO A 390 7.47 24.23 -5.99
N ASP A 391 7.42 25.12 -5.00
CA ASP A 391 7.38 26.57 -5.22
C ASP A 391 8.64 27.06 -5.98
N ALA A 392 8.55 28.20 -6.66
CA ALA A 392 9.66 28.75 -7.44
C ALA A 392 10.89 29.10 -6.59
N ASP A 393 10.73 29.35 -5.29
CA ASP A 393 11.83 29.65 -4.37
C ASP A 393 12.70 28.42 -4.03
N ILE A 394 12.40 27.22 -4.58
CA ILE A 394 13.31 26.06 -4.59
C ILE A 394 14.68 26.44 -5.19
N LEU A 395 14.71 27.40 -6.10
CA LEU A 395 15.94 27.90 -6.71
C LEU A 395 16.84 28.68 -5.73
N ARG A 396 16.31 29.12 -4.58
CA ARG A 396 17.06 29.86 -3.57
C ARG A 396 18.12 29.01 -2.87
N ASN A 397 17.80 27.75 -2.61
CA ASN A 397 18.71 26.79 -1.98
C ASN A 397 19.37 25.88 -3.03
N PRO A 398 20.67 26.09 -3.33
CA PRO A 398 21.36 25.26 -4.32
C PRO A 398 21.47 23.78 -3.90
N GLY A 399 21.33 23.45 -2.62
CA GLY A 399 21.29 22.08 -2.11
C GLY A 399 20.03 21.36 -2.57
N ASP A 400 18.85 21.89 -2.20
CA ASP A 400 17.55 21.33 -2.56
C ASP A 400 17.36 21.27 -4.08
N PHE A 401 17.81 22.34 -4.79
CA PHE A 401 17.77 22.40 -6.25
C PHE A 401 18.57 21.26 -6.92
N LYS A 402 19.83 21.03 -6.46
CA LYS A 402 20.67 19.93 -6.98
C LYS A 402 20.07 18.56 -6.68
N GLU A 403 19.48 18.43 -5.50
CA GLU A 403 18.83 17.19 -5.11
C GLU A 403 17.66 16.83 -6.04
N LEU A 404 16.82 17.82 -6.39
CA LEU A 404 15.72 17.61 -7.35
C LEU A 404 16.22 17.25 -8.76
N LEU A 405 17.29 17.91 -9.25
CA LEU A 405 17.89 17.54 -10.54
C LEU A 405 18.38 16.10 -10.57
N SER A 406 18.96 15.63 -9.46
CA SER A 406 19.52 14.27 -9.38
C SER A 406 18.47 13.18 -9.50
N ILE A 407 17.21 13.47 -9.13
CA ILE A 407 16.09 12.52 -9.21
C ILE A 407 15.85 12.08 -10.67
N GLY A 408 15.83 13.04 -11.61
CA GLY A 408 15.62 12.76 -13.03
C GLY A 408 16.90 12.46 -13.82
N GLY A 409 18.02 12.21 -13.13
CA GLY A 409 19.29 11.90 -13.78
C GLY A 409 19.98 13.08 -14.47
N SER A 410 19.47 14.31 -14.27
CA SER A 410 20.07 15.51 -14.86
C SER A 410 21.28 16.01 -14.07
N SER A 411 22.30 16.50 -14.80
CA SER A 411 23.53 17.00 -14.18
C SER A 411 23.39 18.46 -13.74
N TRP A 412 23.89 18.78 -12.54
CA TRP A 412 24.04 20.18 -12.10
C TRP A 412 24.81 21.05 -13.11
N GLU A 413 25.85 20.52 -13.75
CA GLU A 413 26.67 21.28 -14.69
C GLU A 413 25.86 21.73 -15.93
N SER A 414 24.77 21.06 -16.29
CA SER A 414 23.92 21.45 -17.43
C SER A 414 23.08 22.69 -17.18
N VAL A 415 22.79 23.02 -15.91
CA VAL A 415 21.93 24.17 -15.53
C VAL A 415 22.61 25.19 -14.63
N LYS A 416 23.86 24.96 -14.25
CA LYS A 416 24.60 25.76 -13.28
C LYS A 416 24.74 27.24 -13.68
N ASP A 417 25.01 27.50 -14.96
CA ASP A 417 25.20 28.87 -15.45
C ASP A 417 23.84 29.57 -15.59
N ASP A 418 22.80 28.89 -15.98
CA ASP A 418 21.44 29.42 -15.97
C ASP A 418 20.99 29.76 -14.56
N TRP A 419 21.22 28.86 -13.59
CA TRP A 419 20.92 29.10 -12.19
C TRP A 419 21.69 30.34 -11.64
N LYS A 420 22.99 30.50 -12.00
CA LYS A 420 23.75 31.66 -11.61
C LYS A 420 23.20 32.97 -12.20
N ASN A 421 22.73 32.91 -13.47
CA ASN A 421 22.12 34.06 -14.12
C ASN A 421 20.86 34.52 -13.39
N VAL A 422 19.97 33.57 -13.07
CA VAL A 422 18.75 33.87 -12.29
C VAL A 422 19.10 34.39 -10.90
N LYS A 423 19.99 33.69 -10.18
CA LYS A 423 20.42 34.10 -8.85
C LYS A 423 21.02 35.53 -8.82
N ASN A 424 21.95 35.81 -9.73
CA ASN A 424 22.62 37.10 -9.78
C ASN A 424 21.64 38.24 -10.08
N ASP A 425 20.60 38.01 -10.89
CA ASP A 425 19.59 39.01 -11.17
C ASP A 425 18.73 39.29 -9.94
N LEU A 426 18.27 38.23 -9.26
CA LEU A 426 17.47 38.35 -8.04
C LEU A 426 18.25 39.01 -6.88
N GLU A 427 19.54 38.72 -6.76
CA GLU A 427 20.40 39.31 -5.72
C GLU A 427 20.92 40.73 -6.06
N ARG A 428 20.90 41.15 -7.34
CA ARG A 428 21.28 42.52 -7.75
C ARG A 428 20.34 43.59 -7.23
N GLY A 429 19.08 43.28 -6.96
CA GLY A 429 18.07 44.22 -6.44
C GLY A 429 18.12 44.41 -4.93
N GLU A 430 18.99 43.72 -4.19
CA GLU A 430 19.13 43.87 -2.75
C GLU A 430 19.85 45.21 -2.44
N ASN A 431 19.14 46.36 -2.50
CA ASN A 431 19.61 47.62 -1.96
C ASN A 431 19.61 47.52 -0.43
N ARG A 432 20.61 46.84 0.12
CA ARG A 432 20.87 46.89 1.56
C ARG A 432 21.50 48.26 1.86
N LEU A 433 20.82 49.05 2.65
CA LEU A 433 21.43 50.24 3.26
C LEU A 433 22.72 49.78 3.95
N SER A 434 23.81 50.55 3.76
CA SER A 434 25.02 50.29 4.56
C SER A 434 24.67 50.37 6.04
N ALA A 435 25.36 49.61 6.89
CA ALA A 435 25.11 49.65 8.33
C ALA A 435 25.11 51.08 8.91
N VAL A 436 25.91 51.98 8.31
CA VAL A 436 25.96 53.38 8.66
C VAL A 436 24.69 54.12 8.22
N ALA A 437 24.23 53.94 6.98
CA ALA A 437 23.00 54.57 6.48
C ALA A 437 21.77 54.06 7.22
N LEU A 438 21.68 52.73 7.47
CA LEU A 438 20.59 52.13 8.24
C LEU A 438 20.53 52.71 9.66
N LYS A 439 21.68 52.83 10.33
CA LYS A 439 21.77 53.45 11.65
C LYS A 439 21.28 54.89 11.62
N THR A 440 21.72 55.68 10.64
CA THR A 440 21.32 57.10 10.50
C THR A 440 19.79 57.21 10.35
N GLU A 441 19.17 56.43 9.48
CA GLU A 441 17.71 56.49 9.27
C GLU A 441 16.91 55.99 10.48
N ILE A 442 17.43 55.00 11.18
CA ILE A 442 16.80 54.51 12.44
C ILE A 442 16.93 55.57 13.52
N ASP A 443 18.12 56.20 13.68
CA ASP A 443 18.36 57.25 14.66
C ASP A 443 17.45 58.46 14.39
N GLU A 444 17.25 58.88 13.13
CA GLU A 444 16.31 59.95 12.75
C GLU A 444 14.84 59.64 13.15
N ILE A 445 14.42 58.41 12.97
CA ILE A 445 13.06 57.96 13.38
C ILE A 445 12.95 57.99 14.92
N LEU A 446 13.97 57.48 15.62
CA LEU A 446 14.00 57.44 17.09
C LEU A 446 14.07 58.84 17.70
N ASP A 447 14.86 59.74 17.13
CA ASP A 447 14.97 61.13 17.57
C ASP A 447 13.65 61.90 17.39
N SER A 448 12.88 61.57 16.33
CA SER A 448 11.56 62.14 16.11
C SER A 448 10.54 61.75 17.22
N CYS A 449 10.77 60.67 17.94
CA CYS A 449 9.92 60.18 19.03
C CYS A 449 10.10 60.92 20.37
N LYS A 450 11.07 61.87 20.47
CA LYS A 450 11.33 62.76 21.64
C LYS A 450 11.34 62.02 22.98
N GLY A 451 11.89 60.81 23.05
CA GLY A 451 12.03 60.04 24.28
C GLY A 451 10.74 59.37 24.78
N GLY A 452 9.65 59.37 23.99
CA GLY A 452 8.41 58.64 24.25
C GLY A 452 8.44 57.18 23.74
N GLN A 453 7.33 56.47 23.92
CA GLN A 453 7.16 55.15 23.29
C GLN A 453 7.09 55.31 21.76
N ILE A 454 7.75 54.37 21.05
CA ILE A 454 7.71 54.32 19.58
C ILE A 454 6.29 54.01 19.14
N SER A 455 5.75 54.84 18.22
CA SER A 455 4.42 54.59 17.66
C SER A 455 4.40 53.31 16.78
N GLU A 456 3.25 52.67 16.64
CA GLU A 456 3.08 51.53 15.75
C GLU A 456 3.48 51.87 14.30
N LYS A 457 3.22 53.11 13.86
CA LYS A 457 3.60 53.65 12.56
C LYS A 457 5.12 53.73 12.41
N ASP A 458 5.85 54.17 13.43
CA ASP A 458 7.31 54.29 13.40
C ASP A 458 7.98 52.93 13.57
N CYS A 459 7.40 52.00 14.34
CA CYS A 459 7.78 50.60 14.33
C CYS A 459 7.65 49.98 12.94
N GLY A 460 6.57 50.27 12.21
CA GLY A 460 6.38 49.85 10.82
C GLY A 460 7.42 50.42 9.86
N ARG A 461 7.80 51.72 10.04
CA ARG A 461 8.88 52.36 9.25
C ARG A 461 10.22 51.69 9.50
N ILE A 462 10.60 51.46 10.76
CA ILE A 462 11.85 50.77 11.11
C ILE A 462 11.89 49.36 10.55
N ARG A 463 10.80 48.59 10.66
CA ARG A 463 10.68 47.27 10.01
C ARG A 463 10.88 47.37 8.50
N GLY A 464 10.27 48.36 7.82
CA GLY A 464 10.43 48.57 6.38
C GLY A 464 11.85 48.91 5.93
N LEU A 465 12.71 49.51 6.83
CA LEU A 465 14.12 49.77 6.56
C LEU A 465 14.98 48.49 6.72
N ILE A 466 14.57 47.57 7.60
CA ILE A 466 15.27 46.34 7.88
C ILE A 466 14.79 45.22 6.94
N ASP A 467 13.51 45.19 6.59
CA ASP A 467 12.90 44.24 5.65
C ASP A 467 13.28 44.61 4.20
N VAL A 468 14.47 44.22 3.82
CA VAL A 468 14.89 44.28 2.42
C VAL A 468 14.06 43.24 1.66
N LYS A 469 13.16 43.71 0.79
CA LYS A 469 12.52 42.84 -0.19
C LYS A 469 13.62 42.23 -1.05
N SER A 470 13.89 40.95 -0.87
CA SER A 470 14.85 40.26 -1.71
C SER A 470 14.23 39.98 -3.07
N GLY A 471 15.00 39.90 -4.13
CA GLY A 471 14.49 39.47 -5.44
C GLY A 471 13.88 38.06 -5.38
N TRP A 472 14.28 37.26 -4.39
CA TRP A 472 13.66 35.96 -4.10
C TRP A 472 12.21 36.10 -3.61
N ASP A 473 11.89 37.13 -2.83
CA ASP A 473 10.50 37.40 -2.39
C ASP A 473 9.65 37.90 -3.57
N GLU A 474 10.26 38.62 -4.52
CA GLU A 474 9.58 38.99 -5.79
C GLU A 474 9.34 37.75 -6.67
N LEU A 475 10.33 36.85 -6.79
CA LEU A 475 10.14 35.59 -7.50
C LEU A 475 9.02 34.75 -6.85
N LYS A 476 8.97 34.67 -5.54
CA LYS A 476 7.96 33.95 -4.79
C LYS A 476 6.56 34.50 -5.02
N ARG A 477 6.40 35.83 -5.14
CA ARG A 477 5.10 36.50 -5.32
C ARG A 477 4.64 36.59 -6.76
N HIS A 478 5.55 36.64 -7.71
CA HIS A 478 5.25 36.94 -9.10
C HIS A 478 5.72 35.86 -10.06
N GLY A 479 6.36 34.81 -9.55
CA GLY A 479 6.91 33.72 -10.35
C GLY A 479 7.89 34.25 -11.40
N LYS A 480 7.91 33.63 -12.54
CA LYS A 480 8.80 33.99 -13.66
C LYS A 480 8.61 35.41 -14.21
N THR A 481 7.47 36.06 -13.93
CA THR A 481 7.25 37.44 -14.38
C THR A 481 8.09 38.46 -13.63
N ALA A 482 8.70 38.09 -12.49
CA ALA A 482 9.69 38.91 -11.79
C ALA A 482 11.00 39.07 -12.59
N LEU A 483 11.29 38.17 -13.53
CA LEU A 483 12.50 38.11 -14.33
C LEU A 483 12.28 38.76 -15.71
N LYS A 484 13.36 39.34 -16.30
CA LYS A 484 13.31 39.92 -17.65
C LYS A 484 14.59 39.56 -18.43
N GLY A 485 14.48 39.57 -19.78
CA GLY A 485 15.63 39.34 -20.66
C GLY A 485 16.28 37.95 -20.46
N GLU A 486 17.61 37.91 -20.36
CA GLU A 486 18.36 36.66 -20.25
C GLU A 486 18.05 35.85 -18.96
N PRO A 487 17.90 36.45 -17.76
CA PRO A 487 17.44 35.71 -16.59
C PRO A 487 16.12 35.00 -16.77
N LEU A 488 15.14 35.56 -17.47
CA LEU A 488 13.89 34.92 -17.81
C LEU A 488 14.10 33.73 -18.78
N SER A 489 14.98 33.89 -19.77
CA SER A 489 15.34 32.82 -20.69
C SER A 489 16.06 31.68 -19.98
N ALA A 490 16.96 31.99 -19.05
CA ALA A 490 17.67 31.03 -18.22
C ALA A 490 16.70 30.24 -17.31
N TYR A 491 15.74 30.95 -16.69
CA TYR A 491 14.66 30.32 -15.92
C TYR A 491 13.84 29.33 -16.78
N GLY A 492 13.49 29.70 -18.01
CA GLY A 492 12.77 28.81 -18.93
C GLY A 492 13.57 27.55 -19.32
N ARG A 493 14.90 27.65 -19.43
CA ARG A 493 15.75 26.46 -19.64
C ARG A 493 15.79 25.55 -18.42
N ILE A 494 15.84 26.13 -17.23
CA ILE A 494 15.71 25.36 -15.96
C ILE A 494 14.35 24.67 -15.88
N GLU A 495 13.23 25.39 -16.12
CA GLU A 495 11.88 24.80 -16.15
C GLU A 495 11.83 23.59 -17.09
N LYS A 496 12.38 23.71 -18.31
CA LYS A 496 12.38 22.63 -19.29
C LYS A 496 13.20 21.43 -18.81
N THR A 497 14.35 21.65 -18.20
CA THR A 497 15.19 20.59 -17.65
C THR A 497 14.48 19.89 -16.50
N PHE A 498 13.84 20.64 -15.61
CA PHE A 498 13.05 20.11 -14.50
C PHE A 498 11.85 19.30 -14.98
N ALA A 499 11.10 19.79 -15.97
CA ALA A 499 9.98 19.03 -16.53
C ALA A 499 10.42 17.68 -17.10
N GLY A 500 11.61 17.61 -17.72
CA GLY A 500 12.23 16.35 -18.14
C GLY A 500 12.59 15.40 -16.99
N CYS A 501 12.67 15.90 -15.76
CA CYS A 501 12.89 15.14 -14.54
C CYS A 501 11.58 14.86 -13.74
N GLY A 502 10.41 15.20 -14.29
CA GLY A 502 9.15 15.11 -13.55
C GLY A 502 8.98 16.18 -12.46
N VAL A 503 9.73 17.29 -12.52
CA VAL A 503 9.65 18.40 -11.57
C VAL A 503 9.00 19.60 -12.25
N TYR A 504 7.91 20.11 -11.69
CA TYR A 504 7.11 21.19 -12.23
C TYR A 504 7.06 22.35 -11.24
N MET A 505 7.92 23.36 -11.41
CA MET A 505 7.91 24.53 -10.53
C MET A 505 6.63 25.35 -10.71
N VAL A 506 6.09 25.85 -9.59
CA VAL A 506 4.89 26.72 -9.61
C VAL A 506 5.18 28.00 -10.42
N PRO A 507 4.50 28.20 -11.56
CA PRO A 507 4.87 29.26 -12.53
C PRO A 507 4.54 30.67 -12.04
N VAL A 508 3.66 30.80 -11.05
CA VAL A 508 3.24 32.06 -10.42
C VAL A 508 4.04 32.37 -9.15
N GLY A 509 4.98 31.49 -8.75
CA GLY A 509 5.85 31.66 -7.59
C GLY A 509 5.51 30.71 -6.45
N GLU A 510 4.40 30.87 -5.81
CA GLU A 510 3.83 30.01 -4.79
C GLU A 510 2.35 29.75 -5.04
N LEU A 511 1.76 28.79 -4.31
CA LEU A 511 0.37 28.38 -4.47
C LEU A 511 -0.61 29.54 -4.42
N GLU A 512 -0.49 30.42 -3.44
CA GLU A 512 -1.39 31.55 -3.20
C GLU A 512 -1.42 32.55 -4.34
N CYS A 513 -0.40 32.57 -5.20
CA CYS A 513 -0.32 33.46 -6.34
C CYS A 513 -1.15 33.03 -7.55
N PHE A 514 -1.81 31.88 -7.52
CA PHE A 514 -2.79 31.51 -8.54
C PHE A 514 -4.07 32.34 -8.45
N VAL A 515 -4.51 32.70 -7.22
CA VAL A 515 -5.73 33.49 -6.97
C VAL A 515 -5.40 34.66 -6.04
N LEU A 516 -5.03 35.79 -6.63
CA LEU A 516 -4.54 36.98 -5.91
C LEU A 516 -5.63 37.73 -5.14
N GLU A 517 -6.88 37.47 -5.45
CA GLU A 517 -8.04 38.07 -4.82
C GLU A 517 -8.24 37.63 -3.36
N VAL A 518 -7.68 36.47 -2.98
CA VAL A 518 -7.65 35.97 -1.62
C VAL A 518 -6.27 36.22 -1.04
N THR A 519 -6.17 37.22 -0.15
CA THR A 519 -4.90 37.73 0.38
C THR A 519 -4.34 37.00 1.60
N HIS A 520 -5.08 36.05 2.17
CA HIS A 520 -4.62 35.19 3.25
C HIS A 520 -3.55 34.23 2.74
N HIS A 521 -2.62 33.86 3.61
CA HIS A 521 -1.61 32.84 3.36
C HIS A 521 -1.73 31.72 4.38
N GLY A 522 -1.40 30.50 3.98
CA GLY A 522 -1.31 29.37 4.88
C GLY A 522 -2.38 28.30 4.69
N PRO A 523 -2.55 27.37 5.64
CA PRO A 523 -3.30 26.14 5.44
C PRO A 523 -4.79 26.30 5.09
N SER A 524 -5.42 27.44 5.44
CA SER A 524 -6.82 27.72 5.14
C SER A 524 -7.05 28.33 3.76
N TRP A 525 -5.98 28.80 3.06
CA TRP A 525 -6.11 29.54 1.83
C TRP A 525 -6.91 28.81 0.75
N ALA A 526 -6.62 27.54 0.48
CA ALA A 526 -7.34 26.78 -0.53
C ALA A 526 -8.84 26.67 -0.22
N ALA A 527 -9.22 26.49 1.05
CA ALA A 527 -10.61 26.44 1.46
C ALA A 527 -11.31 27.79 1.27
N GLU A 528 -10.64 28.90 1.57
CA GLU A 528 -11.18 30.26 1.35
C GLU A 528 -11.36 30.55 -0.15
N VAL A 529 -10.40 30.16 -0.98
CA VAL A 529 -10.53 30.29 -2.45
C VAL A 529 -11.75 29.56 -2.96
N PHE A 530 -11.97 28.33 -2.55
CA PHE A 530 -13.14 27.54 -2.99
C PHE A 530 -14.47 28.08 -2.45
N GLN A 531 -14.46 28.77 -1.31
CA GLN A 531 -15.64 29.48 -0.81
C GLN A 531 -15.95 30.74 -1.62
N CYS A 532 -14.92 31.51 -1.99
CA CYS A 532 -15.08 32.74 -2.80
C CYS A 532 -15.41 32.41 -4.26
N TYR A 533 -14.82 31.36 -4.81
CA TYR A 533 -14.94 30.96 -6.22
C TYR A 533 -15.29 29.48 -6.32
N PRO A 534 -16.56 29.09 -6.06
CA PRO A 534 -16.97 27.68 -6.02
C PRO A 534 -17.00 26.98 -7.38
N ASP A 535 -17.06 27.75 -8.49
CA ASP A 535 -16.98 27.19 -9.85
C ASP A 535 -15.51 27.08 -10.28
N LEU A 536 -14.98 25.86 -10.29
CA LEU A 536 -13.60 25.57 -10.69
C LEU A 536 -13.33 25.79 -12.20
N ASN A 537 -14.39 26.06 -13.01
CA ASN A 537 -14.24 26.47 -14.40
C ASN A 537 -14.08 28.00 -14.55
N ASP A 538 -14.21 28.76 -13.48
CA ASP A 538 -14.00 30.22 -13.50
C ASP A 538 -12.62 30.59 -14.06
N ASP A 539 -12.53 31.75 -14.72
CA ASP A 539 -11.30 32.26 -15.30
C ASP A 539 -10.19 32.50 -14.26
N VAL A 540 -10.56 32.71 -13.01
CA VAL A 540 -9.60 32.88 -11.90
C VAL A 540 -8.66 31.67 -11.78
N TYR A 541 -9.13 30.47 -12.11
CA TYR A 541 -8.33 29.24 -12.10
C TYR A 541 -7.59 28.94 -13.41
N SER A 542 -7.71 29.77 -14.45
CA SER A 542 -7.16 29.47 -15.78
C SER A 542 -5.65 29.16 -15.78
N LYS A 543 -4.88 29.87 -14.94
CA LYS A 543 -3.43 29.61 -14.79
C LYS A 543 -3.16 28.28 -14.11
N ALA A 544 -3.92 27.94 -13.08
CA ALA A 544 -3.79 26.68 -12.35
C ALA A 544 -4.18 25.49 -13.24
N ARG A 545 -5.28 25.60 -14.00
CA ARG A 545 -5.69 24.56 -14.97
C ARG A 545 -4.59 24.31 -16.01
N LYS A 546 -4.03 25.36 -16.62
CA LYS A 546 -2.92 25.23 -17.58
C LYS A 546 -1.69 24.58 -16.95
N PHE A 547 -1.39 24.89 -15.70
CA PHE A 547 -0.26 24.32 -15.00
C PHE A 547 -0.46 22.82 -14.75
N VAL A 548 -1.59 22.44 -14.20
CA VAL A 548 -1.93 21.02 -13.95
C VAL A 548 -1.99 20.21 -15.26
N SER A 549 -2.55 20.79 -16.35
CA SER A 549 -2.58 20.14 -17.68
C SER A 549 -1.19 19.92 -18.28
N SER A 550 -0.16 20.64 -17.82
CA SER A 550 1.22 20.45 -18.29
C SER A 550 1.91 19.23 -17.69
N TRP A 551 1.35 18.65 -16.62
CA TRP A 551 1.87 17.44 -16.03
C TRP A 551 1.46 16.25 -16.88
N TRP A 552 2.41 15.34 -17.15
CA TRP A 552 2.19 14.17 -18.01
C TRP A 552 1.43 14.54 -19.31
N PRO A 553 2.10 15.23 -20.28
CA PRO A 553 1.48 15.55 -21.55
C PRO A 553 0.93 14.27 -22.20
N SER A 554 -0.31 14.33 -22.71
CA SER A 554 -0.96 13.20 -23.36
C SER A 554 -0.11 12.71 -24.54
N ASP A 555 -0.08 11.39 -24.77
CA ASP A 555 0.73 10.74 -25.82
C ASP A 555 0.46 11.28 -27.24
N GLU A 556 -0.67 11.97 -27.48
CA GLU A 556 -0.94 12.68 -28.75
C GLU A 556 0.07 13.81 -29.04
N ALA A 557 0.79 14.33 -28.03
CA ALA A 557 1.81 15.36 -28.22
C ALA A 557 3.22 14.79 -28.47
N SER A 558 3.46 13.50 -28.23
CA SER A 558 4.78 12.87 -28.37
C SER A 558 5.12 12.49 -29.81
N ASP A 559 4.15 12.30 -30.69
CA ASP A 559 4.36 11.97 -32.11
C ASP A 559 4.87 13.15 -32.96
N CYS A 560 4.85 14.37 -32.44
CA CYS A 560 5.37 15.54 -33.15
C CYS A 560 6.89 15.78 -32.96
N CYS A 561 7.54 15.12 -32.00
CA CYS A 561 8.97 15.29 -31.72
C CYS A 561 9.88 14.16 -32.23
N SER A 562 9.32 13.04 -32.72
CA SER A 562 10.10 11.92 -33.26
C SER A 562 10.38 12.00 -34.78
N GLN A 563 9.98 13.10 -35.45
CA GLN A 563 10.30 13.38 -36.85
C GLN A 563 11.10 14.67 -37.04
N LYS A 564 12.24 14.79 -36.37
CA LYS A 564 13.28 15.74 -36.81
C LYS A 564 14.66 15.24 -36.43
#